data_8155a479d0049260b97099a1aedd4771
#
_entry.id   8155a479d0049260b97099a1aedd4771
#
_cell.length_a   1.000
_cell.length_b   1.000
_cell.length_c   1.000
_cell.angle_alpha   90.00
_cell.angle_beta   90.00
_cell.angle_gamma   90.00
#
_symmetry.space_group_name_H-M   'P 1'
#
loop_
_entity.id
_entity.type
_entity.pdbx_description
1 polymer ?
#
loop_
_entity_poly.entity_id
_entity_poly.type
_entity_poly.pdbx_seq_one_letter_code
_entity_poly.pdbx_strand_id
1 'polypeptide(L)'
;AWTQKLMTFVGAGLKLHPDFGGSQYGIPINIVPANQPMVDVSFDAYPTESDPAPYPFPGPSTAKIEGGTPTSCSGDCHLLTLLQGTCKLYEGYACLYTSNKWHSGT
;
A
#
# COMPACT_ATOMS: atom_id res chain seq x y z
N ALA A 1 -9.39 -4.56 -30.06
CA ALA A 1 -9.21 -3.77 -28.85
C ALA A 1 -7.92 -4.17 -28.13
N TRP A 2 -7.45 -3.36 -27.18
CA TRP A 2 -6.17 -3.55 -26.47
C TRP A 2 -6.10 -4.88 -25.72
N THR A 3 -7.18 -5.30 -25.08
CA THR A 3 -7.27 -6.59 -24.36
C THR A 3 -6.92 -7.77 -25.26
N GLN A 4 -7.41 -7.76 -26.50
CA GLN A 4 -7.15 -8.84 -27.44
C GLN A 4 -5.70 -8.87 -27.91
N LYS A 5 -5.08 -7.70 -28.09
CA LYS A 5 -3.64 -7.58 -28.40
C LYS A 5 -2.79 -8.07 -27.24
N LEU A 6 -3.16 -7.72 -26.00
CA LEU A 6 -2.47 -8.17 -24.79
C LEU A 6 -2.55 -9.71 -24.67
N MET A 7 -3.72 -10.29 -24.85
CA MET A 7 -3.92 -11.74 -24.79
C MET A 7 -3.14 -12.48 -25.89
N THR A 8 -2.99 -11.89 -27.06
CA THR A 8 -2.17 -12.44 -28.13
C THR A 8 -0.68 -12.38 -27.80
N PHE A 9 -0.25 -11.30 -27.15
CA PHE A 9 1.15 -11.10 -26.77
C PHE A 9 1.57 -12.04 -25.63
N VAL A 10 0.73 -12.21 -24.60
CA VAL A 10 1.05 -13.05 -23.44
C VAL A 10 0.80 -14.54 -23.65
N GLY A 11 0.07 -14.93 -24.71
CA GLY A 11 -0.25 -16.32 -25.02
C GLY A 11 -1.32 -16.93 -24.10
N ALA A 12 -1.90 -18.04 -24.53
CA ALA A 12 -3.06 -18.66 -23.85
C ALA A 12 -2.73 -19.33 -22.51
N GLY A 13 -1.48 -19.45 -22.13
CA GLY A 13 -1.04 -20.10 -20.87
C GLY A 13 -0.55 -19.14 -19.79
N LEU A 14 -0.40 -17.86 -20.10
CA LEU A 14 0.06 -16.87 -19.14
C LEU A 14 -1.13 -16.28 -18.37
N LYS A 15 -1.09 -16.40 -17.07
CA LYS A 15 -2.00 -15.70 -16.18
C LYS A 15 -1.34 -14.40 -15.73
N LEU A 16 -2.09 -13.30 -15.73
CA LEU A 16 -1.65 -12.09 -15.06
C LEU A 16 -1.67 -12.37 -13.56
N HIS A 17 -0.50 -12.47 -12.97
CA HIS A 17 -0.34 -12.57 -11.53
C HIS A 17 -0.09 -11.16 -10.99
N PRO A 18 -0.96 -10.66 -10.11
CA PRO A 18 -0.71 -9.41 -9.40
C PRO A 18 0.30 -9.58 -8.25
N ASP A 19 0.78 -10.79 -8.01
CA ASP A 19 1.79 -11.12 -7.03
C ASP A 19 3.13 -11.41 -7.70
N PHE A 20 4.16 -10.78 -7.25
CA PHE A 20 5.53 -10.98 -7.73
C PHE A 20 6.22 -12.07 -6.92
N GLY A 21 6.00 -13.35 -7.26
CA GLY A 21 6.88 -14.42 -6.80
C GLY A 21 6.36 -15.38 -5.72
N GLY A 22 5.06 -15.50 -5.50
CA GLY A 22 4.47 -16.54 -4.65
C GLY A 22 3.55 -16.01 -3.55
N SER A 23 2.99 -16.93 -2.75
CA SER A 23 1.98 -16.59 -1.72
C SER A 23 2.47 -15.68 -0.58
N GLN A 24 3.77 -15.38 -0.56
CA GLN A 24 4.37 -14.51 0.45
C GLN A 24 4.73 -13.12 -0.07
N TYR A 25 4.56 -12.89 -1.36
CA TYR A 25 4.90 -11.63 -2.00
C TYR A 25 3.63 -11.02 -2.60
N GLY A 26 3.47 -9.76 -2.41
CA GLY A 26 2.35 -8.97 -2.89
C GLY A 26 2.13 -7.78 -1.97
N ILE A 27 1.51 -6.75 -2.48
CA ILE A 27 1.20 -5.57 -1.68
C ILE A 27 -0.15 -5.80 -0.99
N PRO A 28 -0.19 -5.98 0.33
CA PRO A 28 -1.44 -6.19 1.05
C PRO A 28 -2.29 -4.92 1.09
N ILE A 29 -3.59 -5.09 0.93
CA ILE A 29 -4.54 -3.98 1.04
C ILE A 29 -5.19 -4.02 2.43
N ASN A 30 -5.15 -2.89 3.13
CA ASN A 30 -5.90 -2.67 4.36
C ASN A 30 -7.24 -2.03 4.01
N ILE A 31 -8.33 -2.72 4.29
CA ILE A 31 -9.68 -2.15 4.11
C ILE A 31 -10.12 -1.63 5.48
N VAL A 32 -10.37 -0.33 5.56
CA VAL A 32 -10.76 0.35 6.80
C VAL A 32 -12.16 0.96 6.67
N PRO A 33 -12.92 1.08 7.78
CA PRO A 33 -14.27 1.64 7.74
C PRO A 33 -14.26 3.13 7.40
N ALA A 34 -15.39 3.65 6.92
CA ALA A 34 -15.53 5.06 6.54
C ALA A 34 -15.20 6.07 7.67
N ASN A 35 -15.35 5.64 8.93
CA ASN A 35 -15.03 6.43 10.10
C ASN A 35 -13.64 6.12 10.70
N GLN A 36 -12.76 5.50 9.93
CA GLN A 36 -11.37 5.27 10.34
C GLN A 36 -10.74 6.59 10.79
N PRO A 37 -10.15 6.63 11.99
CA PRO A 37 -9.40 7.80 12.41
C PRO A 37 -8.29 8.15 11.43
N MET A 38 -8.20 9.42 11.09
CA MET A 38 -7.12 9.95 10.28
C MET A 38 -5.91 10.18 11.18
N VAL A 39 -4.74 9.74 10.74
CA VAL A 39 -3.49 9.86 11.48
C VAL A 39 -2.48 10.71 10.72
N ASP A 40 -1.67 11.42 11.45
CA ASP A 40 -0.58 12.19 10.89
C ASP A 40 0.54 11.27 10.36
N VAL A 41 1.13 11.64 9.22
CA VAL A 41 2.20 10.88 8.55
C VAL A 41 3.35 11.84 8.28
N SER A 42 4.56 11.46 8.64
CA SER A 42 5.77 12.18 8.24
C SER A 42 6.27 11.66 6.90
N PHE A 43 6.46 12.54 5.93
CA PHE A 43 7.08 12.20 4.65
C PHE A 43 8.57 12.53 4.70
N ASP A 44 9.41 11.51 4.67
CA ASP A 44 10.83 11.65 5.00
C ASP A 44 11.72 11.76 3.76
N ALA A 45 11.26 11.28 2.59
CA ALA A 45 12.08 11.29 1.37
C ALA A 45 11.52 12.25 0.29
N TYR A 46 10.23 12.20 0.01
CA TYR A 46 9.62 12.94 -1.09
C TYR A 46 8.40 13.78 -0.64
N PRO A 47 8.56 14.67 0.35
CA PRO A 47 7.41 15.41 0.92
C PRO A 47 6.71 16.33 -0.09
N THR A 48 7.43 16.78 -1.13
CA THR A 48 6.86 17.66 -2.17
C THR A 48 6.10 16.89 -3.26
N GLU A 49 6.26 15.56 -3.30
CA GLU A 49 5.57 14.68 -4.23
C GLU A 49 4.39 13.97 -3.57
N SER A 50 4.21 14.16 -2.27
CA SER A 50 3.18 13.51 -1.47
C SER A 50 1.95 14.41 -1.31
N ASP A 51 0.78 13.78 -1.32
CA ASP A 51 -0.43 14.47 -0.86
C ASP A 51 -0.31 14.79 0.63
N PRO A 52 -0.89 15.91 1.10
CA PRO A 52 -0.77 16.28 2.50
C PRO A 52 -1.48 15.30 3.44
N ALA A 53 -0.85 14.97 4.56
CA ALA A 53 -1.52 14.26 5.67
C ALA A 53 -2.74 15.07 6.19
N PRO A 54 -3.73 14.43 6.88
CA PRO A 54 -3.65 13.09 7.48
C PRO A 54 -4.16 11.97 6.59
N TYR A 55 -3.76 10.71 6.91
CA TYR A 55 -4.14 9.50 6.19
C TYR A 55 -4.91 8.52 7.09
N PRO A 56 -5.81 7.69 6.54
CA PRO A 56 -6.59 6.71 7.32
C PRO A 56 -5.79 5.42 7.57
N PHE A 57 -4.50 5.53 7.87
CA PHE A 57 -3.67 4.36 8.10
C PHE A 57 -4.12 3.63 9.36
N PRO A 58 -4.23 2.29 9.32
CA PRO A 58 -4.59 1.51 10.49
C PRO A 58 -3.47 1.55 11.54
N GLY A 59 -3.82 1.21 12.77
CA GLY A 59 -2.83 1.12 13.85
C GLY A 59 -1.78 0.02 13.58
N PRO A 60 -0.58 0.13 14.13
CA PRO A 60 0.53 -0.78 13.81
C PRO A 60 0.27 -2.24 14.21
N SER A 61 -0.65 -2.50 15.14
CA SER A 61 -1.04 -3.86 15.52
C SER A 61 -1.94 -4.56 14.51
N THR A 62 -2.57 -3.81 13.60
CA THR A 62 -3.54 -4.33 12.62
C THR A 62 -3.14 -4.07 11.18
N ALA A 63 -2.26 -3.11 10.96
CA ALA A 63 -1.78 -2.77 9.63
C ALA A 63 -1.02 -3.95 8.99
N LYS A 64 -1.33 -4.19 7.74
CA LYS A 64 -0.60 -5.12 6.87
C LYS A 64 0.26 -4.29 5.93
N ILE A 65 1.54 -4.60 5.88
CA ILE A 65 2.52 -3.90 5.06
C ILE A 65 3.28 -4.90 4.19
N GLU A 66 3.69 -4.47 3.03
CA GLU A 66 4.54 -5.26 2.16
C GLU A 66 5.91 -5.51 2.81
N GLY A 67 6.42 -6.74 2.66
CA GLY A 67 7.78 -7.08 3.06
C GLY A 67 8.05 -7.21 4.55
N GLY A 68 7.00 -7.22 5.41
CA GLY A 68 7.23 -7.40 6.83
C GLY A 68 6.11 -6.94 7.75
N THR A 69 6.47 -6.19 8.77
CA THR A 69 5.56 -5.63 9.76
C THR A 69 5.70 -4.10 9.81
N PRO A 70 4.69 -3.38 10.35
CA PRO A 70 4.77 -1.92 10.48
C PRO A 70 5.99 -1.37 11.19
N THR A 71 6.61 -2.17 12.06
CA THR A 71 7.80 -1.77 12.84
C THR A 71 9.10 -2.37 12.33
N SER A 72 9.03 -3.29 11.36
CA SER A 72 10.20 -3.95 10.79
C SER A 72 9.88 -4.45 9.39
N CYS A 73 10.35 -3.76 8.40
CA CYS A 73 10.06 -4.04 7.00
C CYS A 73 11.35 -4.08 6.19
N SER A 74 11.34 -4.86 5.11
CA SER A 74 12.42 -4.98 4.15
C SER A 74 11.84 -4.90 2.73
N GLY A 75 12.43 -4.09 1.87
CA GLY A 75 11.95 -3.80 0.51
C GLY A 75 11.24 -2.46 0.43
N ASP A 76 10.25 -2.37 -0.44
CA ASP A 76 9.56 -1.12 -0.73
C ASP A 76 8.54 -0.71 0.35
N CYS A 77 8.11 -1.67 1.16
CA CYS A 77 7.29 -1.42 2.36
C CYS A 77 6.03 -0.61 2.09
N HIS A 78 5.31 -0.96 1.02
CA HIS A 78 4.06 -0.29 0.69
C HIS A 78 2.97 -0.55 1.73
N LEU A 79 2.25 0.50 2.07
CA LEU A 79 1.05 0.46 2.90
C LEU A 79 -0.13 1.00 2.10
N LEU A 80 -0.97 0.09 1.62
CA LEU A 80 -2.19 0.43 0.90
C LEU A 80 -3.39 0.42 1.85
N THR A 81 -4.17 1.49 1.85
CA THR A 81 -5.38 1.61 2.67
C THR A 81 -6.57 2.06 1.82
N LEU A 82 -7.59 1.21 1.74
CA LEU A 82 -8.85 1.51 1.07
C LEU A 82 -9.89 1.95 2.11
N LEU A 83 -10.37 3.18 1.98
CA LEU A 83 -11.42 3.73 2.84
C LEU A 83 -12.79 3.36 2.31
N GLN A 84 -13.53 2.53 3.06
CA GLN A 84 -14.85 2.05 2.65
C GLN A 84 -15.83 3.21 2.43
N GLY A 85 -16.72 3.02 1.44
CA GLY A 85 -17.77 3.99 1.14
C GLY A 85 -17.33 5.24 0.38
N THR A 86 -16.02 5.48 0.25
CA THR A 86 -15.48 6.64 -0.48
C THR A 86 -14.77 6.28 -1.77
N CYS A 87 -14.46 5.01 -1.98
CA CYS A 87 -13.60 4.51 -3.07
C CYS A 87 -12.23 5.22 -3.13
N LYS A 88 -11.75 5.73 -2.01
CA LYS A 88 -10.42 6.34 -1.94
C LYS A 88 -9.39 5.31 -1.49
N LEU A 89 -8.33 5.21 -2.27
CA LEU A 89 -7.12 4.48 -1.94
C LEU A 89 -6.05 5.47 -1.48
N TYR A 90 -5.42 5.13 -0.38
CA TYR A 90 -4.24 5.83 0.13
C TYR A 90 -3.06 4.87 0.04
N GLU A 91 -1.97 5.32 -0.49
CA GLU A 91 -0.74 4.56 -0.66
C GLU A 91 0.40 5.30 0.01
N GLY A 92 1.20 4.58 0.77
CA GLY A 92 2.47 5.06 1.28
C GLY A 92 3.59 4.12 0.82
N TYR A 93 4.71 4.69 0.45
CA TYR A 93 5.95 4.00 0.09
C TYR A 93 6.96 4.11 1.23
N ALA A 94 7.77 3.07 1.44
CA ALA A 94 8.76 3.00 2.53
C ALA A 94 8.15 3.30 3.91
N CYS A 95 6.97 2.74 4.16
CA CYS A 95 6.24 2.99 5.39
C CYS A 95 6.87 2.28 6.59
N LEU A 96 6.98 3.00 7.69
CA LEU A 96 7.46 2.48 8.97
C LEU A 96 6.72 3.16 10.13
N TYR A 97 6.35 2.38 11.13
CA TYR A 97 5.80 2.92 12.37
C TYR A 97 6.90 2.95 13.44
N THR A 98 7.35 4.14 13.78
CA THR A 98 8.39 4.36 14.79
C THR A 98 8.09 5.62 15.59
N SER A 99 8.62 5.71 16.81
CA SER A 99 8.38 6.87 17.69
C SER A 99 6.90 7.25 17.83
N ASN A 100 6.04 6.23 17.85
CA ASN A 100 4.58 6.38 17.96
C ASN A 100 3.91 7.14 16.81
N LYS A 101 4.50 7.10 15.62
CA LYS A 101 4.03 7.81 14.44
C LYS A 101 4.30 6.99 13.18
N TRP A 102 3.46 7.20 12.14
CA TRP A 102 3.72 6.73 10.81
C TRP A 102 4.72 7.62 10.08
N HIS A 103 5.70 7.00 9.48
CA HIS A 103 6.64 7.58 8.53
C HIS A 103 6.39 6.97 7.16
N SER A 104 6.57 7.74 6.10
CA SER A 104 6.49 7.28 4.71
C SER A 104 7.54 7.99 3.88
N GLY A 105 8.01 7.35 2.84
CA GLY A 105 8.88 8.01 1.86
C GLY A 105 8.10 9.01 1.00
N THR A 106 6.91 8.59 0.58
CA THR A 106 5.91 9.39 -0.14
C THR A 106 4.54 8.83 0.14
#